data_6ad7cd6e64c976f13c0afbaa4ac0bac6
#
_entry.id   6ad7cd6e64c976f13c0afbaa4ac0bac6
#
_cell.length_a   1.000
_cell.length_b   1.000
_cell.length_c   1.000
_cell.angle_alpha   90.00
_cell.angle_beta   90.00
_cell.angle_gamma   90.00
#
_symmetry.space_group_name_H-M   'P 1'
#
loop_
_entity.id
_entity.type
_entity.pdbx_description
1 polymer ?
#
loop_
_entity_poly.entity_id
_entity_poly.type
_entity_poly.pdbx_seq_one_letter_code
_entity_poly.pdbx_strand_id
1 'polypeptide(L)'
;LMKKFSKYIQYYKSIAATTLGLMYITVGIKHFTDPETFIAITPPFVYFREAAVYFTGLVEITGGALLLVKKYRRQGGVLIIIVLFLVFPAFIYLVF
;
A
#
# COMPACT_ATOMS: atom_id res chain seq x y z
N LEU A 1 -18.58 11.16 27.90
CA LEU A 1 -18.13 9.80 27.58
C LEU A 1 -17.92 9.60 26.08
N MET A 2 -18.90 10.05 25.29
CA MET A 2 -18.82 9.96 23.82
C MET A 2 -17.64 10.75 23.26
N LYS A 3 -17.35 11.92 23.80
CA LYS A 3 -16.22 12.74 23.36
C LYS A 3 -14.89 12.08 23.64
N LYS A 4 -14.72 11.44 24.81
CA LYS A 4 -13.50 10.70 25.14
C LYS A 4 -13.32 9.52 24.19
N PHE A 5 -14.40 8.78 23.92
CA PHE A 5 -14.38 7.64 23.03
C PHE A 5 -13.97 8.04 21.61
N SER A 6 -14.55 9.14 21.11
CA SER A 6 -14.21 9.68 19.80
C SER A 6 -12.75 10.10 19.72
N LYS A 7 -12.20 10.70 20.79
CA LYS A 7 -10.79 11.10 20.86
C LYS A 7 -9.86 9.90 20.77
N TYR A 8 -10.16 8.81 21.50
CA TYR A 8 -9.36 7.60 21.46
C TYR A 8 -9.43 6.94 20.09
N ILE A 9 -10.59 6.89 19.45
CA ILE A 9 -10.75 6.34 18.10
C ILE A 9 -9.89 7.14 17.11
N GLN A 10 -9.91 8.48 17.19
CA GLN A 10 -9.07 9.33 16.33
C GLN A 10 -7.59 9.06 16.55
N TYR A 11 -7.20 8.86 17.80
CA TYR A 11 -5.82 8.57 18.15
C TYR A 11 -5.36 7.25 17.54
N TYR A 12 -6.15 6.18 17.68
CA TYR A 12 -5.85 4.89 17.08
C TYR A 12 -5.81 4.94 15.57
N LYS A 13 -6.73 5.68 14.96
CA LYS A 13 -6.73 5.87 13.50
C LYS A 13 -5.45 6.55 13.03
N SER A 14 -4.98 7.54 13.76
CA SER A 14 -3.74 8.24 13.44
C SER A 14 -2.53 7.33 13.54
N ILE A 15 -2.45 6.52 14.60
CA ILE A 15 -1.35 5.56 14.78
C ILE A 15 -1.36 4.53 13.66
N ALA A 16 -2.53 3.97 13.36
CA ALA A 16 -2.67 2.97 12.31
C ALA A 16 -2.30 3.53 10.94
N ALA A 17 -2.80 4.73 10.61
CA ALA A 17 -2.50 5.37 9.33
C ALA A 17 -1.02 5.68 9.19
N THR A 18 -0.37 6.17 10.24
CA THR A 18 1.07 6.48 10.22
C THR A 18 1.88 5.20 10.04
N THR A 19 1.55 4.14 10.78
CA THR A 19 2.26 2.86 10.68
C THR A 19 2.12 2.26 9.29
N LEU A 20 0.89 2.22 8.76
CA LEU A 20 0.64 1.70 7.42
C LEU A 20 1.32 2.54 6.36
N GLY A 21 1.28 3.87 6.51
CA GLY A 21 1.94 4.77 5.57
C GLY A 21 3.44 4.52 5.48
N LEU A 22 4.09 4.39 6.63
CA LEU A 22 5.54 4.09 6.67
C LEU A 22 5.84 2.72 6.06
N MET A 23 5.01 1.71 6.35
CA MET A 23 5.16 0.38 5.75
C MET A 23 5.07 0.43 4.24
N TYR A 24 4.04 1.08 3.70
CA TYR A 24 3.83 1.12 2.26
C TYR A 24 4.90 1.94 1.55
N ILE A 25 5.39 3.02 2.16
CA ILE A 25 6.52 3.76 1.61
C ILE A 25 7.76 2.88 1.54
N THR A 26 8.06 2.14 2.61
CA THR A 26 9.20 1.24 2.65
C THR A 26 9.11 0.16 1.59
N VAL A 27 7.95 -0.52 1.50
CA VAL A 27 7.72 -1.57 0.52
C VAL A 27 7.77 -0.99 -0.90
N GLY A 28 7.17 0.18 -1.11
CA GLY A 28 7.20 0.84 -2.40
C GLY A 28 8.61 1.18 -2.85
N ILE A 29 9.46 1.66 -1.93
CA ILE A 29 10.87 1.92 -2.22
C ILE A 29 11.58 0.62 -2.62
N LYS A 30 11.28 -0.49 -1.96
CA LYS A 30 11.86 -1.78 -2.31
C LYS A 30 11.51 -2.24 -3.71
N HIS A 31 10.36 -1.83 -4.25
CA HIS A 31 10.01 -2.12 -5.63
C HIS A 31 11.01 -1.49 -6.62
N PHE A 32 11.67 -0.41 -6.23
CA PHE A 32 12.68 0.25 -7.06
C PHE A 32 14.11 -0.21 -6.74
N THR A 33 14.39 -0.56 -5.48
CA THR A 33 15.74 -0.97 -5.08
C THR A 33 15.99 -2.46 -5.28
N ASP A 34 14.93 -3.28 -5.18
CA ASP A 34 15.01 -4.73 -5.39
C ASP A 34 13.83 -5.20 -6.23
N PRO A 35 13.72 -4.70 -7.48
CA PRO A 35 12.59 -5.06 -8.33
C PRO A 35 12.57 -6.54 -8.72
N GLU A 36 13.71 -7.20 -8.75
CA GLU A 36 13.82 -8.59 -9.17
C GLU A 36 12.99 -9.52 -8.31
N THR A 37 12.99 -9.31 -6.99
CA THR A 37 12.17 -10.09 -6.07
C THR A 37 10.68 -9.99 -6.41
N PHE A 38 10.22 -8.77 -6.68
CA PHE A 38 8.81 -8.54 -6.99
C PHE A 38 8.43 -9.03 -8.39
N ILE A 39 9.35 -8.89 -9.35
CA ILE A 39 9.15 -9.42 -10.71
C ILE A 39 9.03 -10.94 -10.66
N ALA A 40 9.87 -11.59 -9.85
CA ALA A 40 9.87 -13.06 -9.73
C ALA A 40 8.55 -13.61 -9.21
N ILE A 41 7.87 -12.88 -8.31
CA ILE A 41 6.58 -13.31 -7.75
C ILE A 41 5.38 -12.82 -8.57
N THR A 42 5.61 -12.03 -9.60
CA THR A 42 4.52 -11.57 -10.49
C THR A 42 4.08 -12.73 -11.37
N PRO A 43 2.76 -12.99 -11.48
CA PRO A 43 2.27 -14.11 -12.30
C PRO A 43 2.66 -13.99 -13.78
N PRO A 44 2.90 -15.12 -14.46
CA PRO A 44 3.32 -15.09 -15.87
C PRO A 44 2.28 -14.51 -16.83
N PHE A 45 1.00 -14.43 -16.43
CA PHE A 45 -0.02 -13.82 -17.28
C PHE A 45 0.05 -12.30 -17.33
N VAL A 46 0.90 -11.68 -16.51
CA VAL A 46 1.12 -10.22 -16.55
C VAL A 46 2.21 -9.94 -17.58
N TYR A 47 1.84 -9.31 -18.70
CA TYR A 47 2.76 -9.08 -19.81
C TYR A 47 3.89 -8.11 -19.50
N PHE A 48 3.59 -7.05 -18.75
CA PHE A 48 4.55 -6.00 -18.44
C PHE A 48 4.95 -6.09 -16.96
N ARG A 49 5.64 -7.16 -16.59
CA ARG A 49 6.01 -7.42 -15.21
C ARG A 49 6.84 -6.30 -14.58
N GLU A 50 7.88 -5.86 -15.31
CA GLU A 50 8.75 -4.80 -14.81
C GLU A 50 7.98 -3.49 -14.62
N ALA A 51 7.22 -3.10 -15.63
CA ALA A 51 6.41 -1.89 -15.58
C ALA A 51 5.37 -1.98 -14.46
N ALA A 52 4.75 -3.15 -14.28
CA ALA A 52 3.76 -3.36 -13.24
C ALA A 52 4.38 -3.20 -11.84
N VAL A 53 5.58 -3.74 -11.63
CA VAL A 53 6.29 -3.64 -10.36
C VAL A 53 6.61 -2.18 -10.03
N TYR A 54 7.17 -1.44 -11.00
CA TYR A 54 7.50 -0.04 -10.78
C TYR A 54 6.25 0.81 -10.57
N PHE A 55 5.20 0.56 -11.34
CA PHE A 55 3.94 1.28 -11.18
C PHE A 55 3.33 1.03 -9.80
N THR A 56 3.29 -0.22 -9.37
CA THR A 56 2.78 -0.59 -8.06
C THR A 56 3.58 0.07 -6.94
N GLY A 57 4.91 0.07 -7.06
CA GLY A 57 5.77 0.74 -6.09
C GLY A 57 5.50 2.23 -6.00
N LEU A 58 5.31 2.90 -7.14
CA LEU A 58 5.00 4.31 -7.17
C LEU A 58 3.66 4.61 -6.50
N VAL A 59 2.64 3.82 -6.77
CA VAL A 59 1.32 3.98 -6.15
C VAL A 59 1.39 3.73 -4.65
N GLU A 60 2.16 2.73 -4.22
CA GLU A 60 2.34 2.43 -2.79
C GLU A 60 3.04 3.57 -2.05
N ILE A 61 4.09 4.14 -2.64
CA ILE A 61 4.78 5.29 -2.05
C ILE A 61 3.82 6.48 -1.95
N THR A 62 3.09 6.77 -3.01
CA THR A 62 2.13 7.87 -3.05
C THR A 62 1.02 7.65 -2.02
N GLY A 63 0.41 6.47 -2.01
CA GLY A 63 -0.64 6.13 -1.06
C GLY A 63 -0.16 6.18 0.38
N GLY A 64 1.04 5.65 0.64
CA GLY A 64 1.64 5.69 1.96
C GLY A 64 1.90 7.11 2.43
N ALA A 65 2.44 7.96 1.56
CA ALA A 65 2.68 9.36 1.87
C ALA A 65 1.38 10.10 2.19
N LEU A 66 0.32 9.83 1.42
CA LEU A 66 -1.00 10.43 1.68
C LEU A 66 -1.58 9.97 3.02
N LEU A 67 -1.32 8.74 3.44
CA LEU A 67 -1.74 8.24 4.75
C LEU A 67 -1.07 9.00 5.90
N LEU A 68 0.15 9.48 5.70
CA LEU A 68 0.87 10.23 6.73
C LEU A 68 0.28 11.62 6.94
N VAL A 69 -0.38 12.18 5.93
CA VAL A 69 -0.98 13.51 6.00
C VAL A 69 -2.46 13.37 6.34
N LYS A 70 -2.87 13.86 7.50
CA LYS A 70 -4.24 13.73 8.00
C LYS A 70 -5.30 14.17 6.99
N LYS A 71 -5.03 15.26 6.26
CA LYS A 71 -5.94 15.80 5.25
C LYS A 71 -6.19 14.84 4.08
N TYR A 72 -5.21 14.02 3.73
CA TYR A 72 -5.25 13.16 2.54
C TYR A 72 -5.34 11.66 2.86
N ARG A 73 -5.61 11.30 4.11
CA ARG A 73 -5.67 9.89 4.52
C ARG A 73 -6.72 9.10 3.78
N ARG A 74 -7.86 9.71 3.49
CA ARG A 74 -8.92 9.04 2.75
C ARG A 74 -8.44 8.65 1.35
N GLN A 75 -7.82 9.60 0.65
CA GLN A 75 -7.28 9.36 -0.68
C GLN A 75 -6.17 8.31 -0.65
N GLY A 76 -5.27 8.39 0.33
CA GLY A 76 -4.22 7.39 0.52
C GLY A 76 -4.78 6.00 0.75
N GLY A 77 -5.78 5.89 1.62
CA GLY A 77 -6.45 4.62 1.89
C GLY A 77 -7.11 4.03 0.66
N VAL A 78 -7.77 4.86 -0.14
CA VAL A 78 -8.39 4.42 -1.39
C VAL A 78 -7.34 3.88 -2.36
N LEU A 79 -6.22 4.59 -2.54
CA LEU A 79 -5.15 4.11 -3.40
C LEU A 79 -4.59 2.76 -2.95
N ILE A 80 -4.36 2.60 -1.65
CA ILE A 80 -3.85 1.35 -1.10
C ILE A 80 -4.84 0.21 -1.33
N ILE A 81 -6.13 0.46 -1.10
CA ILE A 81 -7.16 -0.55 -1.33
C ILE A 81 -7.22 -0.96 -2.80
N ILE A 82 -7.11 -0.01 -3.71
CA ILE A 82 -7.08 -0.30 -5.15
C ILE A 82 -5.88 -1.19 -5.50
N VAL A 83 -4.69 -0.86 -4.98
CA VAL A 83 -3.49 -1.66 -5.21
C VAL A 83 -3.67 -3.07 -4.67
N LEU A 84 -4.16 -3.21 -3.45
CA LEU A 84 -4.39 -4.53 -2.85
C LEU A 84 -5.37 -5.35 -3.67
N PHE A 85 -6.43 -4.71 -4.18
CA PHE A 85 -7.41 -5.39 -5.01
C PHE A 85 -6.79 -5.88 -6.33
N LEU A 86 -5.91 -5.06 -6.92
CA LEU A 86 -5.26 -5.41 -8.19
C LEU A 86 -4.21 -6.51 -8.01
N VAL A 87 -3.52 -6.56 -6.85
CA VAL A 87 -2.51 -7.58 -6.61
C VAL A 87 -3.08 -8.86 -5.98
N PHE A 88 -4.35 -8.86 -5.61
CA PHE A 88 -5.00 -10.02 -5.02
C PHE A 88 -4.92 -11.27 -5.91
N PRO A 89 -5.18 -11.20 -7.23
CA PRO A 89 -4.99 -12.35 -8.09
C PRO A 89 -3.55 -12.90 -8.06
N ALA A 90 -2.56 -12.04 -7.90
CA ALA A 90 -1.17 -12.47 -7.79
C ALA A 90 -0.94 -13.28 -6.51
N PHE A 91 -1.53 -12.86 -5.39
CA PHE A 91 -1.44 -13.63 -4.14
C PHE A 91 -2.12 -14.98 -4.28
N ILE A 92 -3.28 -15.04 -4.92
CA ILE A 92 -3.97 -16.31 -5.18
C ILE A 92 -3.08 -17.22 -6.01
N TYR A 93 -2.44 -16.70 -7.05
CA TYR A 93 -1.53 -17.46 -7.89
C TYR A 93 -0.38 -18.04 -7.09
N LEU A 94 0.20 -17.27 -6.17
CA LEU A 94 1.33 -17.73 -5.35
C LEU A 94 0.91 -18.84 -4.36
N VAL A 95 -0.32 -18.79 -3.86
CA VAL A 95 -0.81 -19.76 -2.87
C VAL A 95 -1.21 -21.08 -3.57
N PHE A 96 -1.76 -21.01 -4.75
CA PHE A 96 -2.23 -22.16 -5.51
C PHE A 96 -1.34 -22.45 -6.71
#